data_c23f85d433f20198a35d0c92c5f907a0
#
_entry.id   c23f85d433f20198a35d0c92c5f907a0
#
_cell.length_a   1.000
_cell.length_b   1.000
_cell.length_c   1.000
_cell.angle_alpha   90.00
_cell.angle_beta   90.00
_cell.angle_gamma   90.00
#
_symmetry.space_group_name_H-M   'P 1'
#
loop_
_entity.id
_entity.type
_entity.pdbx_description
1 polymer ?
#
loop_
_entity_poly.entity_id
_entity_poly.type
_entity_poly.pdbx_seq_one_letter_code
_entity_poly.pdbx_strand_id
1 'polypeptide(L)'
;MLNQMRTFTTQLLGPVTSTVGIRSGVEEPPYDAETLAGEVQIRRYGRRIAAQITVDGDEEDARSAGFRRLAAYIFGANYQGDRIAMTAPVGQRGSPAGGWVIRFFMPAGSTLGSLPVPEDERVEPVERTGEAVRLFVVRKDAPVAGRVGV
;
A
#
# COMPACT_ATOMS: atom_id res chain seq x y z
N MET A 1 -35.60 1.88 4.43
CA MET A 1 -34.30 2.59 4.32
C MET A 1 -33.09 1.66 4.17
N LEU A 2 -33.08 0.53 4.84
CA LEU A 2 -31.97 -0.44 4.69
C LEU A 2 -31.93 -1.19 3.35
N ASN A 3 -33.04 -1.26 2.61
CA ASN A 3 -33.09 -1.96 1.32
C ASN A 3 -32.56 -1.15 0.14
N GLN A 4 -32.47 0.16 0.26
CA GLN A 4 -31.94 0.98 -0.85
C GLN A 4 -30.40 1.02 -0.88
N MET A 5 -29.76 0.77 0.23
CA MET A 5 -28.29 0.68 0.26
C MET A 5 -27.73 -0.59 -0.40
N ARG A 6 -28.54 -1.65 -0.43
CA ARG A 6 -28.11 -2.92 -1.07
C ARG A 6 -28.13 -2.89 -2.59
N THR A 7 -28.96 -2.04 -3.17
CA THR A 7 -29.12 -1.99 -4.63
C THR A 7 -28.02 -1.16 -5.30
N PHE A 8 -27.41 -0.23 -4.58
CA PHE A 8 -26.32 0.58 -5.10
C PHE A 8 -24.98 -0.18 -5.18
N THR A 9 -24.80 -1.19 -4.35
CA THR A 9 -23.54 -1.92 -4.27
C THR A 9 -23.36 -2.90 -5.44
N THR A 10 -24.45 -3.32 -6.06
CA THR A 10 -24.39 -4.35 -7.12
C THR A 10 -24.16 -3.78 -8.51
N GLN A 11 -24.40 -2.49 -8.72
CA GLN A 11 -24.20 -1.85 -10.04
C GLN A 11 -22.82 -1.26 -10.26
N LEU A 12 -21.99 -1.17 -9.22
CA LEU A 12 -20.64 -0.60 -9.30
C LEU A 12 -19.54 -1.66 -9.38
N LEU A 13 -19.89 -2.94 -9.33
CA LEU A 13 -18.99 -4.04 -9.62
C LEU A 13 -18.83 -4.17 -11.13
N GLY A 14 -18.09 -3.24 -11.72
CA GLY A 14 -17.55 -3.45 -13.05
C GLY A 14 -16.64 -4.67 -13.05
N PRO A 15 -16.40 -5.31 -14.22
CA PRO A 15 -15.55 -6.48 -14.29
C PRO A 15 -14.19 -6.18 -13.67
N VAL A 16 -13.85 -6.97 -12.69
CA VAL A 16 -12.55 -6.92 -12.03
C VAL A 16 -11.52 -7.39 -13.04
N THR A 17 -10.95 -6.48 -13.77
CA THR A 17 -9.74 -6.75 -14.53
C THR A 17 -8.57 -6.58 -13.59
N SER A 18 -8.04 -7.69 -13.11
CA SER A 18 -6.75 -7.72 -12.45
C SER A 18 -5.68 -7.39 -13.49
N THR A 19 -5.49 -6.10 -13.72
CA THR A 19 -4.42 -5.62 -14.57
C THR A 19 -3.20 -5.41 -13.70
N VAL A 20 -2.15 -6.20 -13.91
CA VAL A 20 -0.83 -5.86 -13.40
C VAL A 20 -0.42 -4.58 -14.11
N GLY A 21 -0.63 -3.46 -13.44
CA GLY A 21 -0.30 -2.15 -13.98
C GLY A 21 1.13 -1.79 -13.61
N ILE A 22 1.97 -1.53 -14.61
CA ILE A 22 3.24 -0.85 -14.39
C ILE A 22 2.98 0.64 -14.57
N ARG A 23 2.92 1.39 -13.48
CA ARG A 23 2.89 2.85 -13.53
C ARG A 23 4.30 3.38 -13.28
N SER A 24 4.86 4.05 -14.27
CA SER A 24 6.17 4.73 -14.15
C SER A 24 7.31 3.81 -13.69
N GLY A 25 7.32 2.56 -14.13
CA GLY A 25 8.35 1.59 -13.76
C GLY A 25 8.21 0.99 -12.36
N VAL A 26 7.11 1.24 -11.67
CA VAL A 26 6.81 0.66 -10.35
C VAL A 26 5.70 -0.36 -10.49
N GLU A 27 5.95 -1.58 -10.01
CA GLU A 27 4.96 -2.66 -10.00
C GLU A 27 3.83 -2.33 -9.02
N GLU A 28 2.60 -2.53 -9.47
CA GLU A 28 1.41 -2.48 -8.62
C GLU A 28 0.78 -3.87 -8.57
N PRO A 29 0.62 -4.49 -7.37
CA PRO A 29 0.02 -5.81 -7.25
C PRO A 29 -1.45 -5.80 -7.71
N PRO A 30 -1.99 -6.93 -8.19
CA PRO A 30 -3.40 -7.02 -8.56
C PRO A 30 -4.31 -6.77 -7.37
N TYR A 31 -5.41 -6.09 -7.61
CA TYR A 31 -6.40 -5.75 -6.59
C TYR A 31 -7.82 -5.72 -7.16
N ASP A 32 -8.79 -5.90 -6.29
CA ASP A 32 -10.19 -5.62 -6.55
C ASP A 32 -10.51 -4.20 -6.07
N ALA A 33 -11.07 -3.38 -6.93
CA ALA A 33 -11.38 -1.99 -6.60
C ALA A 33 -12.88 -1.74 -6.51
N GLU A 34 -13.28 -1.04 -5.46
CA GLU A 34 -14.62 -0.52 -5.27
C GLU A 34 -14.56 1.01 -5.11
N THR A 35 -15.31 1.73 -5.94
CA THR A 35 -15.41 3.18 -5.79
C THR A 35 -16.45 3.51 -4.74
N LEU A 36 -16.07 4.20 -3.69
CA LEU A 36 -16.98 4.62 -2.62
C LEU A 36 -17.74 5.91 -2.98
N ALA A 37 -16.99 6.93 -3.34
CA ALA A 37 -17.54 8.23 -3.75
C ALA A 37 -16.44 9.05 -4.42
N GLY A 38 -16.78 9.67 -5.56
CA GLY A 38 -15.85 10.56 -6.25
C GLY A 38 -14.51 9.90 -6.57
N GLU A 39 -13.46 10.40 -5.97
CA GLU A 39 -12.08 9.95 -6.20
C GLU A 39 -11.59 8.94 -5.15
N VAL A 40 -12.47 8.47 -4.26
CA VAL A 40 -12.10 7.52 -3.21
C VAL A 40 -12.40 6.10 -3.65
N GLN A 41 -11.37 5.27 -3.65
CA GLN A 41 -11.47 3.83 -3.90
C GLN A 41 -11.07 3.03 -2.65
N ILE A 42 -11.76 1.91 -2.44
CA ILE A 42 -11.25 0.83 -1.61
C ILE A 42 -10.67 -0.22 -2.55
N ARG A 43 -9.41 -0.55 -2.32
CA ARG A 43 -8.73 -1.64 -3.02
C ARG A 43 -8.52 -2.80 -2.07
N ARG A 44 -8.90 -3.99 -2.50
CA ARG A 44 -8.68 -5.23 -1.76
C ARG A 44 -7.60 -6.03 -2.49
N TYR A 45 -6.56 -6.33 -1.76
CA TYR A 45 -5.43 -7.09 -2.28
C TYR A 45 -5.51 -8.53 -1.79
N GLY A 46 -5.08 -9.46 -2.63
CA GLY A 46 -4.88 -10.85 -2.25
C GLY A 46 -3.66 -11.03 -1.33
N ARG A 47 -3.09 -12.21 -1.36
CA ARG A 47 -1.87 -12.52 -0.61
C ARG A 47 -0.70 -11.68 -1.11
N ARG A 48 -0.02 -11.00 -0.19
CA ARG A 48 1.18 -10.21 -0.47
C ARG A 48 2.23 -10.42 0.60
N ILE A 49 3.49 -10.34 0.20
CA ILE A 49 4.61 -10.25 1.13
C ILE A 49 4.96 -8.77 1.28
N ALA A 50 5.29 -8.37 2.49
CA ALA A 50 5.70 -7.02 2.81
C ALA A 50 6.89 -7.00 3.75
N ALA A 51 7.69 -5.95 3.70
CA ALA A 51 8.56 -5.55 4.78
C ALA A 51 7.86 -4.45 5.56
N GLN A 52 7.75 -4.60 6.86
CA GLN A 52 7.11 -3.61 7.72
C GLN A 52 8.03 -3.13 8.82
N ILE A 53 7.74 -1.95 9.32
CA ILE A 53 8.38 -1.39 10.50
C ILE A 53 7.34 -0.65 11.33
N THR A 54 7.44 -0.74 12.65
CA THR A 54 6.63 0.07 13.57
C THR A 54 7.50 1.20 14.13
N VAL A 55 7.03 2.42 14.00
CA VAL A 55 7.75 3.62 14.45
C VAL A 55 6.86 4.42 15.36
N ASP A 56 7.41 4.83 16.51
CA ASP A 56 6.74 5.71 17.45
C ASP A 56 6.80 7.17 16.98
N GLY A 57 5.90 7.98 17.52
CA GLY A 57 5.83 9.41 17.23
C GLY A 57 4.56 9.80 16.47
N ASP A 58 4.54 11.04 15.98
CA ASP A 58 3.46 11.50 15.15
C ASP A 58 3.49 10.86 13.75
N GLU A 59 2.38 11.00 13.03
CA GLU A 59 2.18 10.30 11.74
C GLU A 59 3.22 10.67 10.70
N GLU A 60 3.57 11.93 10.57
CA GLU A 60 4.48 12.40 9.51
C GLU A 60 5.92 11.99 9.79
N ASP A 61 6.36 12.16 11.03
CA ASP A 61 7.71 11.78 11.45
C ASP A 61 7.91 10.26 11.37
N ALA A 62 6.92 9.49 11.84
CA ALA A 62 6.94 8.04 11.77
C ALA A 62 6.96 7.53 10.32
N ARG A 63 6.16 8.15 9.44
CA ARG A 63 6.16 7.83 8.01
C ARG A 63 7.52 8.08 7.38
N SER A 64 8.12 9.23 7.64
CA SER A 64 9.43 9.59 7.08
C SER A 64 10.55 8.68 7.60
N ALA A 65 10.56 8.39 8.89
CA ALA A 65 11.54 7.50 9.49
C ALA A 65 11.38 6.05 9.02
N GLY A 66 10.15 5.55 8.98
CA GLY A 66 9.84 4.21 8.50
C GLY A 66 10.18 4.03 7.02
N PHE A 67 9.81 5.01 6.20
CA PHE A 67 10.14 4.99 4.77
C PHE A 67 11.65 4.89 4.53
N ARG A 68 12.46 5.70 5.21
CA ARG A 68 13.93 5.68 5.07
C ARG A 68 14.53 4.31 5.42
N ARG A 69 14.06 3.67 6.48
CA ARG A 69 14.54 2.35 6.92
C ARG A 69 14.16 1.24 5.97
N LEU A 70 12.90 1.26 5.50
CA LEU A 70 12.43 0.29 4.51
C LEU A 70 13.11 0.49 3.15
N ALA A 71 13.34 1.75 2.75
CA ALA A 71 14.10 2.06 1.54
C ALA A 71 15.55 1.56 1.65
N ALA A 72 16.21 1.76 2.77
CA ALA A 72 17.55 1.22 3.00
C ALA A 72 17.57 -0.31 2.82
N TYR A 73 16.59 -1.01 3.38
CA TYR A 73 16.44 -2.46 3.24
C TYR A 73 16.35 -2.92 1.78
N ILE A 74 15.46 -2.32 1.00
CA ILE A 74 15.27 -2.71 -0.41
C ILE A 74 16.44 -2.27 -1.32
N PHE A 75 17.23 -1.27 -0.91
CA PHE A 75 18.41 -0.81 -1.65
C PHE A 75 19.71 -1.49 -1.24
N GLY A 76 19.66 -2.54 -0.42
CA GLY A 76 20.79 -3.39 -0.13
C GLY A 76 21.23 -3.47 1.33
N ALA A 77 20.54 -2.79 2.27
CA ALA A 77 20.81 -2.92 3.70
C ALA A 77 20.21 -4.23 4.26
N ASN A 78 20.73 -5.35 3.75
CA ASN A 78 20.41 -6.71 4.13
C ASN A 78 21.68 -7.56 4.03
N TYR A 79 21.71 -8.70 4.71
CA TYR A 79 22.93 -9.51 4.80
C TYR A 79 23.43 -10.08 3.47
N GLN A 80 22.54 -10.20 2.48
CA GLN A 80 22.90 -10.66 1.14
C GLN A 80 23.35 -9.49 0.23
N GLY A 81 23.09 -8.24 0.60
CA GLY A 81 23.35 -7.07 -0.22
C GLY A 81 22.45 -6.97 -1.45
N ASP A 82 21.33 -7.67 -1.45
CA ASP A 82 20.41 -7.75 -2.57
C ASP A 82 19.57 -6.46 -2.72
N ARG A 83 19.29 -6.11 -3.95
CA ARG A 83 18.34 -5.04 -4.27
C ARG A 83 16.98 -5.63 -4.58
N ILE A 84 15.95 -5.05 -3.98
CA ILE A 84 14.56 -5.43 -4.20
C ILE A 84 13.88 -4.28 -4.96
N ALA A 85 13.11 -4.62 -5.99
CA ALA A 85 12.37 -3.61 -6.73
C ALA A 85 11.26 -2.98 -5.86
N MET A 86 11.11 -1.68 -5.98
CA MET A 86 10.05 -0.97 -5.27
C MET A 86 8.70 -1.22 -5.93
N THR A 87 7.67 -1.42 -5.13
CA THR A 87 6.29 -1.55 -5.58
C THR A 87 5.41 -0.43 -5.02
N ALA A 88 4.21 -0.31 -5.51
CA ALA A 88 3.18 0.61 -5.01
C ALA A 88 1.91 -0.17 -4.64
N PRO A 89 1.09 0.31 -3.71
CA PRO A 89 1.30 1.47 -2.85
C PRO A 89 2.12 1.16 -1.59
N VAL A 90 2.60 2.21 -0.92
CA VAL A 90 3.14 2.10 0.44
C VAL A 90 2.00 2.03 1.43
N GLY A 91 2.02 1.03 2.31
CA GLY A 91 1.01 0.88 3.36
C GLY A 91 1.38 1.68 4.61
N GLN A 92 0.37 2.29 5.23
CA GLN A 92 0.52 3.00 6.51
C GLN A 92 -0.74 2.84 7.34
N ARG A 93 -0.58 2.55 8.62
CA ARG A 93 -1.68 2.53 9.58
C ARG A 93 -1.18 2.75 11.00
N GLY A 94 -2.09 3.24 11.88
CA GLY A 94 -1.83 3.27 13.31
C GLY A 94 -1.67 1.86 13.90
N SER A 95 -0.75 1.72 14.84
CA SER A 95 -0.56 0.49 15.61
C SER A 95 -1.48 0.49 16.85
N PRO A 96 -2.16 -0.64 17.18
CA PRO A 96 -2.93 -0.75 18.42
C PRO A 96 -2.09 -0.55 19.69
N ALA A 97 -0.82 -0.86 19.62
CA ALA A 97 0.14 -0.69 20.73
C ALA A 97 0.76 0.72 20.78
N GLY A 98 0.34 1.63 19.91
CA GLY A 98 0.92 2.96 19.71
C GLY A 98 1.88 3.02 18.54
N GLY A 99 2.12 4.23 18.02
CA GLY A 99 2.95 4.44 16.85
C GLY A 99 2.28 4.07 15.54
N TRP A 100 3.09 3.95 14.49
CA TRP A 100 2.64 3.74 13.12
C TRP A 100 3.36 2.57 12.48
N VAL A 101 2.62 1.74 11.77
CA VAL A 101 3.15 0.65 10.95
C VAL A 101 3.25 1.13 9.52
N ILE A 102 4.47 1.11 8.98
CA ILE A 102 4.77 1.44 7.58
C ILE A 102 5.14 0.14 6.87
N ARG A 103 4.66 -0.04 5.63
CA ARG A 103 4.89 -1.27 4.83
C ARG A 103 5.29 -0.94 3.41
N PHE A 104 6.32 -1.65 2.95
CA PHE A 104 6.63 -1.78 1.53
C PHE A 104 6.21 -3.18 1.09
N PHE A 105 5.37 -3.27 0.08
CA PHE A 105 5.01 -4.55 -0.49
C PHE A 105 6.08 -5.03 -1.46
N MET A 106 6.35 -6.31 -1.42
CA MET A 106 7.39 -6.93 -2.24
C MET A 106 6.84 -7.25 -3.64
N PRO A 107 7.72 -7.37 -4.66
CA PRO A 107 7.33 -7.77 -6.00
C PRO A 107 6.52 -9.07 -6.03
N ALA A 108 5.69 -9.25 -7.03
CA ALA A 108 4.95 -10.49 -7.24
C ALA A 108 5.90 -11.68 -7.29
N GLY A 109 5.47 -12.81 -6.74
CA GLY A 109 6.30 -14.00 -6.64
C GLY A 109 7.25 -14.05 -5.45
N SER A 110 7.37 -12.97 -4.66
CA SER A 110 8.13 -12.98 -3.42
C SER A 110 7.49 -13.92 -2.39
N THR A 111 8.34 -14.59 -1.64
CA THR A 111 7.96 -15.40 -0.47
C THR A 111 8.76 -14.95 0.73
N LEU A 112 8.33 -15.31 1.94
CA LEU A 112 9.11 -14.98 3.14
C LEU A 112 10.52 -15.59 3.08
N GLY A 113 10.63 -16.80 2.50
CA GLY A 113 11.93 -17.48 2.36
C GLY A 113 12.83 -16.92 1.26
N SER A 114 12.28 -16.20 0.28
CA SER A 114 13.06 -15.58 -0.80
C SER A 114 13.58 -14.19 -0.46
N LEU A 115 13.09 -13.58 0.60
CA LEU A 115 13.54 -12.25 1.00
C LEU A 115 14.90 -12.31 1.70
N PRO A 116 15.79 -11.36 1.40
CA PRO A 116 17.05 -11.24 2.14
C PRO A 116 16.77 -10.84 3.60
N VAL A 117 17.64 -11.26 4.50
CA VAL A 117 17.50 -10.93 5.92
C VAL A 117 17.87 -9.46 6.16
N PRO A 118 16.96 -8.65 6.75
CA PRO A 118 17.27 -7.26 7.04
C PRO A 118 18.43 -7.09 8.02
N GLU A 119 19.28 -6.10 7.80
CA GLU A 119 20.29 -5.69 8.80
C GLU A 119 19.67 -4.93 9.96
N ASP A 120 18.61 -4.16 9.70
CA ASP A 120 17.82 -3.48 10.74
C ASP A 120 16.81 -4.47 11.33
N GLU A 121 17.01 -4.88 12.58
CA GLU A 121 16.15 -5.84 13.29
C GLU A 121 14.69 -5.37 13.45
N ARG A 122 14.43 -4.09 13.27
CA ARG A 122 13.07 -3.52 13.31
C ARG A 122 12.31 -3.69 12.00
N VAL A 123 13.00 -4.02 10.93
CA VAL A 123 12.37 -4.36 9.64
C VAL A 123 11.95 -5.81 9.67
N GLU A 124 10.65 -6.04 9.58
CA GLU A 124 10.05 -7.38 9.68
C GLU A 124 9.43 -7.80 8.34
N PRO A 125 9.93 -8.85 7.69
CA PRO A 125 9.20 -9.50 6.61
C PRO A 125 7.93 -10.16 7.12
N VAL A 126 6.79 -9.87 6.47
CA VAL A 126 5.48 -10.40 6.87
C VAL A 126 4.64 -10.80 5.67
N GLU A 127 3.75 -11.76 5.87
CA GLU A 127 2.71 -12.10 4.91
C GLU A 127 1.41 -11.40 5.26
N ARG A 128 0.72 -10.85 4.26
CA ARG A 128 -0.57 -10.19 4.41
C ARG A 128 -1.58 -10.73 3.41
N THR A 129 -2.78 -11.00 3.87
CA THR A 129 -3.88 -11.51 3.06
C THR A 129 -5.15 -10.70 3.34
N GLY A 130 -5.88 -10.35 2.29
CA GLY A 130 -7.21 -9.75 2.41
C GLY A 130 -7.21 -8.32 2.95
N GLU A 131 -6.10 -7.60 2.94
CA GLU A 131 -6.08 -6.20 3.37
C GLU A 131 -6.84 -5.30 2.40
N ALA A 132 -7.72 -4.47 2.96
CA ALA A 132 -8.36 -3.38 2.24
C ALA A 132 -7.60 -2.07 2.49
N VAL A 133 -7.32 -1.34 1.44
CA VAL A 133 -6.64 -0.04 1.49
C VAL A 133 -7.55 1.01 0.88
N ARG A 134 -7.76 2.10 1.62
CA ARG A 134 -8.46 3.27 1.09
C ARG A 134 -7.46 4.15 0.35
N LEU A 135 -7.76 4.49 -0.89
CA LEU A 135 -6.93 5.32 -1.73
C LEU A 135 -7.72 6.48 -2.31
N PHE A 136 -7.08 7.63 -2.38
CA PHE A 136 -7.55 8.76 -3.17
C PHE A 136 -6.95 8.63 -4.57
N VAL A 137 -7.80 8.42 -5.57
CA VAL A 137 -7.37 8.31 -6.96
C VAL A 137 -7.47 9.68 -7.60
N VAL A 138 -6.34 10.32 -7.79
CA VAL A 138 -6.28 11.57 -8.56
C VAL A 138 -6.34 11.20 -10.04
N ARG A 139 -7.44 11.56 -10.70
CA ARG A 139 -7.54 11.41 -12.15
C ARG A 139 -6.68 12.46 -12.83
N LYS A 140 -5.88 12.03 -13.78
CA LYS A 140 -5.00 12.92 -14.56
C LYS A 140 -5.75 14.01 -15.31
N ASP A 141 -7.05 13.80 -15.54
CA ASP A 141 -7.93 14.67 -16.32
C ASP A 141 -8.96 15.43 -15.45
N ALA A 142 -8.86 15.32 -14.13
CA ALA A 142 -9.70 16.10 -13.25
C ALA A 142 -9.28 17.57 -13.33
N PRO A 143 -10.23 18.52 -13.61
CA PRO A 143 -9.90 19.93 -13.53
C PRO A 143 -9.37 20.23 -12.15
N VAL A 144 -8.22 20.91 -12.08
CA VAL A 144 -7.66 21.41 -10.82
C VAL A 144 -8.75 22.27 -10.19
N ALA A 145 -9.37 21.75 -9.11
CA ALA A 145 -10.32 22.53 -8.35
C ALA A 145 -9.59 23.81 -7.91
N GLY A 146 -10.05 24.94 -8.47
CA GLY A 146 -9.43 26.22 -8.20
C GLY A 146 -9.36 26.42 -6.69
N ARG A 147 -8.22 26.85 -6.20
CA ARG A 147 -8.07 27.37 -4.85
C ARG A 147 -9.19 28.36 -4.61
N VAL A 148 -10.15 28.00 -3.77
CA VAL A 148 -11.02 28.99 -3.16
C VAL A 148 -10.13 29.77 -2.21
N GLY A 149 -9.64 30.92 -2.67
CA GLY A 149 -8.97 31.87 -1.81
C GLY A 149 -9.99 32.43 -0.81
N VAL A 150 -9.66 32.39 0.44
CA VAL A 150 -10.27 33.18 1.50
C VAL A 150 -9.46 34.46 1.64
#